data_8883b1991069b58fa25a689cc5b4e596
#
_entry.id   8883b1991069b58fa25a689cc5b4e596
#
_cell.length_a   1.000
_cell.length_b   1.000
_cell.length_c   1.000
_cell.angle_alpha   90.00
_cell.angle_beta   90.00
_cell.angle_gamma   90.00
#
_symmetry.space_group_name_H-M   'P 1'
#
loop_
_entity.id
_entity.type
_entity.pdbx_description
1 polymer ?
#
loop_
_entity_poly.entity_id
_entity_poly.type
_entity_poly.pdbx_seq_one_letter_code
_entity_poly.pdbx_strand_id
1 'polypeptide(L)'
;DAIFSGEIREAGLNKKLYKYFPIMVDAQKETSTIILRAVTISGAMLVPARLPYDLVERTVERILETTPTVRRVFYDQTPTPIGKETFQ
;
A
#
# COMPACT_ATOMS: atom_id res chain seq x y z
N ASP A 1 1.30 -8.11 -0.03
CA ASP A 1 2.36 -8.43 -0.97
C ASP A 1 3.72 -8.33 -0.28
N ALA A 2 4.59 -9.32 -0.53
CA ALA A 2 5.87 -9.42 0.13
C ALA A 2 6.80 -8.24 -0.17
N ILE A 3 6.68 -7.65 -1.36
CA ILE A 3 7.53 -6.52 -1.74
C ILE A 3 7.25 -5.31 -0.86
N PHE A 4 5.98 -4.94 -0.73
CA PHE A 4 5.61 -3.78 0.07
C PHE A 4 5.95 -4.01 1.55
N SER A 5 5.57 -5.17 2.08
CA SER A 5 5.87 -5.52 3.48
C SER A 5 7.37 -5.52 3.74
N GLY A 6 8.16 -6.04 2.80
CA GLY A 6 9.60 -6.08 2.92
C GLY A 6 10.22 -4.69 2.99
N GLU A 7 9.78 -3.78 2.12
CA GLU A 7 10.28 -2.41 2.12
C GLU A 7 9.94 -1.69 3.43
N ILE A 8 8.71 -1.90 3.94
CA ILE A 8 8.29 -1.31 5.20
C ILE A 8 9.16 -1.80 6.36
N ARG A 9 9.41 -3.12 6.41
CA ARG A 9 10.22 -3.70 7.48
C ARG A 9 11.67 -3.26 7.41
N GLU A 10 12.26 -3.23 6.22
CA GLU A 10 13.65 -2.80 6.06
C GLU A 10 13.84 -1.34 6.47
N ALA A 11 12.82 -0.52 6.28
CA ALA A 11 12.86 0.88 6.69
C ALA A 11 12.59 1.05 8.18
N GLY A 12 12.25 -0.02 8.90
CA GLY A 12 11.95 0.05 10.33
C GLY A 12 10.61 0.69 10.66
N LEU A 13 9.70 0.77 9.68
CA LEU A 13 8.42 1.44 9.83
C LEU A 13 7.30 0.53 10.30
N ASN A 14 7.51 -0.78 10.26
CA ASN A 14 6.46 -1.73 10.59
C ASN A 14 5.88 -1.56 11.99
N LYS A 15 6.69 -1.09 12.93
CA LYS A 15 6.24 -0.89 14.32
C LYS A 15 5.46 0.42 14.50
N LYS A 16 5.55 1.33 13.54
CA LYS A 16 4.88 2.63 13.61
C LYS A 16 3.55 2.63 12.89
N LEU A 17 3.25 1.58 12.14
CA LEU A 17 2.05 1.49 11.33
C LEU A 17 1.04 0.56 11.99
N TYR A 18 -0.23 0.90 11.84
CA TYR A 18 -1.31 0.03 12.29
C TYR A 18 -1.54 -1.12 11.31
N LYS A 19 -1.66 -0.78 10.02
CA LYS A 19 -1.80 -1.76 8.95
C LYS A 19 -1.07 -1.27 7.71
N TYR A 20 -0.58 -2.21 6.91
CA TYR A 20 -0.02 -1.90 5.61
C TYR A 20 -0.23 -3.12 4.71
N PHE A 21 -0.82 -2.89 3.54
CA PHE A 21 -1.20 -3.99 2.65
C PHE A 21 -1.45 -3.47 1.25
N PRO A 22 -1.34 -4.35 0.23
CA PRO A 22 -1.75 -4.02 -1.13
C PRO A 22 -3.19 -4.45 -1.36
N ILE A 23 -3.86 -3.75 -2.26
CA ILE A 23 -5.17 -4.12 -2.77
C ILE A 23 -5.02 -4.30 -4.26
N MET A 24 -5.43 -5.46 -4.77
CA MET A 24 -5.39 -5.71 -6.21
C MET A 24 -6.76 -5.47 -6.80
N VAL A 25 -6.80 -4.62 -7.83
CA VAL A 25 -8.02 -4.26 -8.54
C VAL A 25 -7.91 -4.80 -9.95
N ASP A 26 -9.03 -5.32 -10.47
CA ASP A 26 -9.10 -5.90 -11.81
C ASP A 26 -8.18 -7.11 -12.00
N ALA A 27 -8.02 -7.92 -10.95
CA ALA A 27 -7.10 -9.05 -10.95
C ALA A 27 -7.45 -10.12 -11.98
N GLN A 28 -8.69 -10.13 -12.48
CA GLN A 28 -9.14 -11.12 -13.46
C GLN A 28 -8.93 -10.69 -14.90
N LYS A 29 -8.42 -9.48 -15.11
CA LYS A 29 -8.14 -8.97 -16.43
C LYS A 29 -6.67 -9.18 -16.79
N GLU A 30 -6.34 -9.01 -18.06
CA GLU A 30 -4.96 -9.10 -18.51
C GLU A 30 -4.07 -8.04 -17.85
N THR A 31 -4.66 -6.92 -17.47
CA THR A 31 -3.95 -5.86 -16.76
C THR A 31 -4.60 -5.64 -15.41
N SER A 32 -3.80 -5.33 -14.42
CA SER A 32 -4.29 -5.07 -13.07
C SER A 32 -3.65 -3.83 -12.48
N THR A 33 -4.29 -3.32 -11.43
CA THR A 33 -3.81 -2.17 -10.68
C THR A 33 -3.62 -2.59 -9.23
N ILE A 34 -2.54 -2.15 -8.62
CA ILE A 34 -2.31 -2.36 -7.20
C ILE A 34 -2.44 -1.03 -6.50
N ILE A 35 -3.17 -1.02 -5.40
CA ILE A 35 -3.28 0.14 -4.53
C ILE A 35 -2.60 -0.22 -3.23
N LEU A 36 -1.55 0.52 -2.87
CA LEU A 36 -0.84 0.34 -1.62
C LEU A 36 -1.51 1.18 -0.55
N ARG A 37 -1.66 0.60 0.62
CA ARG A 37 -2.24 1.33 1.75
C ARG A 37 -1.43 1.07 3.00
N ALA A 38 -1.06 2.14 3.69
CA ALA A 38 -0.39 2.08 4.98
C ALA A 38 -1.01 3.15 5.86
N VAL A 39 -1.48 2.76 7.04
CA VAL A 39 -2.26 3.66 7.87
C VAL A 39 -1.78 3.64 9.32
N THR A 40 -2.00 4.76 9.99
CA THR A 40 -1.85 4.89 11.43
C THR A 40 -3.20 5.27 12.03
N ILE A 41 -3.34 5.11 13.34
CA ILE A 41 -4.57 5.48 14.03
C ILE A 41 -4.46 6.90 14.53
N SER A 42 -5.49 7.70 14.28
CA SER A 42 -5.60 9.04 14.84
C SER A 42 -7.04 9.22 15.30
N GLY A 43 -7.26 9.12 16.62
CA GLY A 43 -8.60 9.15 17.18
C GLY A 43 -9.42 7.99 16.65
N ALA A 44 -10.56 8.28 16.05
CA ALA A 44 -11.45 7.26 15.47
C ALA A 44 -11.18 7.03 13.99
N MET A 45 -10.08 7.58 13.46
CA MET A 45 -9.77 7.50 12.03
C MET A 45 -8.50 6.70 11.78
N LEU A 46 -8.48 6.03 10.64
CA LEU A 46 -7.25 5.51 10.05
C LEU A 46 -6.77 6.56 9.05
N VAL A 47 -5.57 7.04 9.26
CA VAL A 47 -5.01 8.07 8.38
C VAL A 47 -3.82 7.51 7.62
N PRO A 48 -3.63 7.93 6.35
CA PRO A 48 -2.52 7.42 5.56
C PRO A 48 -1.19 7.86 6.18
N ALA A 49 -0.27 6.91 6.28
CA ALA A 49 1.06 7.18 6.79
C ALA A 49 1.87 7.92 5.73
N ARG A 50 2.72 8.83 6.18
CA ARG A 50 3.65 9.51 5.29
C ARG A 50 4.88 8.63 5.13
N LEU A 51 4.93 7.91 4.03
CA LEU A 51 6.07 7.05 3.73
C LEU A 51 7.14 7.85 3.00
N PRO A 52 8.43 7.54 3.22
CA PRO A 52 9.48 8.18 2.44
C PRO A 52 9.22 7.96 0.95
N TYR A 53 9.42 9.00 0.15
CA TYR A 53 9.13 8.92 -1.27
C TYR A 53 9.98 7.84 -1.96
N ASP A 54 11.25 7.73 -1.57
CA ASP A 54 12.13 6.73 -2.17
C ASP A 54 11.69 5.31 -1.86
N LEU A 55 11.08 5.07 -0.70
CA LEU A 55 10.53 3.77 -0.38
C LEU A 55 9.36 3.44 -1.30
N VAL A 56 8.46 4.40 -1.49
CA VAL A 56 7.31 4.21 -2.38
C VAL A 56 7.79 3.97 -3.81
N GLU A 57 8.75 4.76 -4.26
CA GLU A 57 9.31 4.63 -5.60
C GLU A 57 9.93 3.24 -5.83
N ARG A 58 10.76 2.77 -4.89
CA ARG A 58 11.36 1.43 -4.98
C ARG A 58 10.28 0.34 -5.00
N THR A 59 9.28 0.48 -4.15
CA THR A 59 8.19 -0.50 -4.11
C THR A 59 7.47 -0.58 -5.44
N VAL A 60 7.13 0.57 -6.01
CA VAL A 60 6.46 0.64 -7.31
C VAL A 60 7.32 -0.01 -8.39
N GLU A 61 8.61 0.34 -8.44
CA GLU A 61 9.51 -0.22 -9.46
C GLU A 61 9.62 -1.73 -9.35
N ARG A 62 9.78 -2.24 -8.13
CA ARG A 62 9.92 -3.68 -7.92
C ARG A 62 8.63 -4.43 -8.28
N ILE A 63 7.48 -3.88 -7.94
CA ILE A 63 6.21 -4.50 -8.30
C ILE A 63 6.06 -4.56 -9.82
N LEU A 64 6.33 -3.46 -10.50
CA LEU A 64 6.21 -3.41 -11.96
C LEU A 64 7.17 -4.36 -12.66
N GLU A 65 8.36 -4.54 -12.10
CA GLU A 65 9.36 -5.45 -12.68
C GLU A 65 9.00 -6.91 -12.46
N THR A 66 8.41 -7.24 -11.31
CA THR A 66 8.20 -8.65 -10.94
C THR A 66 6.80 -9.15 -11.23
N THR A 67 5.85 -8.27 -11.53
CA THR A 67 4.47 -8.65 -11.78
C THR A 67 4.01 -8.06 -13.11
N PRO A 68 4.22 -8.79 -14.22
CA PRO A 68 3.99 -8.23 -15.57
C PRO A 68 2.57 -7.77 -15.85
N THR A 69 1.57 -8.32 -15.16
CA THR A 69 0.18 -7.92 -15.36
C THR A 69 -0.17 -6.59 -14.72
N VAL A 70 0.65 -6.14 -13.76
CA VAL A 70 0.39 -4.87 -13.06
C VAL A 70 0.86 -3.72 -13.93
N ARG A 71 -0.04 -2.79 -14.23
CA ARG A 71 0.25 -1.63 -15.06
C ARG A 71 0.34 -0.35 -14.26
N ARG A 72 -0.34 -0.27 -13.11
CA ARG A 72 -0.34 0.93 -12.28
C ARG A 72 -0.26 0.54 -10.82
N VAL A 73 0.46 1.36 -10.05
CA VAL A 73 0.54 1.21 -8.60
C VAL A 73 0.26 2.58 -8.00
N PHE A 74 -0.73 2.63 -7.10
CA PHE A 74 -1.11 3.85 -6.41
C PHE A 74 -0.88 3.70 -4.92
N TYR A 75 -0.69 4.81 -4.24
CA TYR A 75 -0.70 4.85 -2.79
C TYR A 75 -1.95 5.60 -2.34
N ASP A 76 -2.82 4.91 -1.59
CA ASP A 76 -4.10 5.48 -1.15
C ASP A 76 -3.87 6.44 0.02
N GLN A 77 -4.24 7.68 -0.17
CA GLN A 77 -4.10 8.73 0.85
C GLN A 77 -5.44 9.14 1.46
N THR A 78 -6.44 8.27 1.41
CA THR A 78 -7.76 8.60 1.91
C THR A 78 -7.92 8.20 3.36
N PRO A 79 -8.21 9.13 4.29
CA PRO A 79 -8.55 8.77 5.66
C PRO A 79 -9.89 8.02 5.70
N THR A 80 -9.99 7.03 6.58
CA THR A 80 -11.22 6.26 6.72
C THR A 80 -11.54 6.06 8.19
N PRO A 81 -12.83 5.96 8.56
CA PRO A 81 -13.19 5.61 9.94
C PRO A 81 -12.73 4.19 10.26
N ILE A 82 -12.35 3.97 11.52
CA ILE A 82 -12.01 2.62 11.98
C ILE A 82 -13.24 1.72 11.83
N GLY A 83 -13.01 0.53 11.28
CA GLY A 83 -14.08 -0.43 11.03
C GLY A 83 -14.72 -0.30 9.65
N LYS A 84 -14.33 0.70 8.87
CA LYS A 84 -14.83 0.90 7.50
C LYS A 84 -13.69 1.07 6.52
N GLU A 85 -12.60 0.39 6.77
CA GLU A 85 -11.41 0.51 5.96
C GLU A 85 -11.39 -0.39 4.73
N THR A 86 -12.49 -1.08 4.46
CA THR A 86 -12.57 -1.91 3.26
C THR A 86 -12.62 -1.03 2.02
N PHE A 87 -11.89 -1.43 1.02
CA PHE A 87 -11.89 -0.74 -0.26
C PHE A 87 -13.17 -1.05 -1.02
N GLN A 88 -13.86 -0.05 -1.43
CA GLN A 88 -15.11 -0.21 -2.16
C GLN A 88 -15.03 0.51 -3.49
#